data_a3ce9eb50be7436e63a8743d7f847054
#
_entry.id   a3ce9eb50be7436e63a8743d7f847054
#
_cell.length_a   1.000
_cell.length_b   1.000
_cell.length_c   1.000
_cell.angle_alpha   90.00
_cell.angle_beta   90.00
_cell.angle_gamma   90.00
#
_symmetry.space_group_name_H-M   'P 1'
#
loop_
_entity.id
_entity.type
_entity.pdbx_description
1 polymer ?
#
loop_
_entity_poly.entity_id
_entity_poly.type
_entity_poly.pdbx_seq_one_letter_code
_entity_poly.pdbx_strand_id
1 'polypeptide(L)'
;MHRPALPFGSEPILALSEAWEASPFGLFVCDEEGRFLAVNAAYERLSGYSREDLLAGMRHTELLDAAEARRRDAELTLLHRAGASLAKHRHDASWHYRRPDGERLAVRLALAPVPGRQALAGAVIDLQAGLPQNYAQLWYASHHDARTRLPNLAWALERLELRIQRARLSEDTFSVIVVEADNLERLRSSLGSTVLERVLQVMAARLRSALRAGESLACLDGTRFLVLTDASRPEIEGRVVQWLDMLAQPVVALDRSVRLGASAGLAPGDAATDADSLIRRAGLALDAARTGESANWRWFERGMQAEAVGKLELEQLLREALHQDQFHLVFQPQVNLASGEIALMESLLRWRHPVRGLISSAEFIPVAERCGLIVALGAWVMDQACKEAARLLRKLGRVPVVTVNVSPPQIQNGLLVPMIQRCLAAHGLPPHCLEVEVTEGVMLGDTEAAMATLGGLRDMGVKVALDDFGTGYSSLAYLTRMPVDRLKVDRAFVQAMLEDDRSRAVVSAIIAMAHALGLRVTAEGVETQAQADALRALNCDEIQGYWFSRPLAVPALEAALVPL
;
A
#
# COMPACT_ATOMS: atom_id res chain seq x y z
N MET A 1 -47.27 42.38 -12.54
CA MET A 1 -45.88 41.90 -12.54
C MET A 1 -45.88 40.39 -12.72
N HIS A 2 -45.80 39.90 -13.94
CA HIS A 2 -45.74 38.47 -14.25
C HIS A 2 -44.30 37.97 -13.96
N ARG A 3 -44.13 37.13 -12.95
CA ARG A 3 -42.90 36.32 -12.80
C ARG A 3 -42.91 35.28 -13.94
N PRO A 4 -41.90 35.21 -14.78
CA PRO A 4 -41.78 34.12 -15.75
C PRO A 4 -41.63 32.81 -15.00
N ALA A 5 -42.49 31.84 -15.30
CA ALA A 5 -42.36 30.48 -14.76
C ALA A 5 -41.07 29.85 -15.27
N LEU A 6 -40.22 29.41 -14.36
CA LEU A 6 -39.05 28.60 -14.71
C LEU A 6 -39.51 27.33 -15.45
N PRO A 7 -38.70 26.80 -16.38
CA PRO A 7 -39.08 25.66 -17.21
C PRO A 7 -39.12 24.31 -16.49
N PHE A 8 -39.26 24.28 -15.17
CA PHE A 8 -39.30 23.10 -14.32
C PHE A 8 -40.69 22.97 -13.68
N GLY A 9 -41.38 21.83 -13.82
CA GLY A 9 -42.75 21.57 -13.30
C GLY A 9 -42.88 21.79 -11.79
N SER A 10 -44.09 22.02 -11.31
CA SER A 10 -44.47 22.55 -10.00
C SER A 10 -44.17 21.65 -8.82
N GLU A 11 -43.51 22.25 -7.79
CA GLU A 11 -43.10 21.80 -6.45
C GLU A 11 -41.83 20.88 -6.39
N PRO A 12 -40.74 21.31 -5.89
CA PRO A 12 -40.20 22.18 -4.84
C PRO A 12 -39.45 23.43 -5.37
N ILE A 13 -40.11 24.25 -6.19
CA ILE A 13 -39.51 25.21 -7.11
C ILE A 13 -39.23 26.56 -6.45
N LEU A 14 -39.90 26.91 -5.37
CA LEU A 14 -39.72 28.23 -4.73
C LEU A 14 -38.29 28.37 -4.14
N ALA A 15 -37.79 27.36 -3.42
CA ALA A 15 -36.45 27.42 -2.86
C ALA A 15 -35.34 27.37 -3.93
N LEU A 16 -35.54 26.61 -5.01
CA LEU A 16 -34.62 26.59 -6.17
C LEU A 16 -34.64 27.88 -6.95
N SER A 17 -35.81 28.56 -7.06
CA SER A 17 -35.93 29.86 -7.75
C SER A 17 -35.26 30.99 -6.97
N GLU A 18 -35.36 30.97 -5.64
CA GLU A 18 -34.67 31.94 -4.79
C GLU A 18 -33.15 31.72 -4.80
N ALA A 19 -32.67 30.46 -4.73
CA ALA A 19 -31.27 30.13 -4.85
C ALA A 19 -30.68 30.48 -6.22
N TRP A 20 -31.46 30.32 -7.31
CA TRP A 20 -31.10 30.73 -8.67
C TRP A 20 -30.88 32.22 -8.75
N GLU A 21 -31.84 33.03 -8.26
CA GLU A 21 -31.75 34.50 -8.30
C GLU A 21 -30.71 35.06 -7.32
N ALA A 22 -30.57 34.44 -6.16
CA ALA A 22 -29.60 34.85 -5.15
C ALA A 22 -28.14 34.43 -5.47
N SER A 23 -27.95 33.60 -6.49
CA SER A 23 -26.63 33.14 -6.88
C SER A 23 -25.71 34.34 -7.22
N PRO A 24 -24.48 34.40 -6.67
CA PRO A 24 -23.50 35.42 -7.03
C PRO A 24 -22.94 35.25 -8.45
N PHE A 25 -23.19 34.09 -9.09
CA PHE A 25 -22.75 33.76 -10.44
C PHE A 25 -23.81 34.11 -11.47
N GLY A 26 -23.38 34.54 -12.65
CA GLY A 26 -24.25 34.63 -13.79
C GLY A 26 -24.69 33.25 -14.23
N LEU A 27 -25.95 32.88 -13.96
CA LEU A 27 -26.51 31.60 -14.36
C LEU A 27 -27.44 31.81 -15.55
N PHE A 28 -27.39 30.86 -16.51
CA PHE A 28 -28.28 30.87 -17.67
C PHE A 28 -28.64 29.44 -18.12
N VAL A 29 -29.73 29.35 -18.87
CA VAL A 29 -30.10 28.16 -19.63
C VAL A 29 -30.30 28.59 -21.09
N CYS A 30 -29.78 27.81 -22.03
CA CYS A 30 -29.98 28.03 -23.47
C CYS A 30 -30.47 26.76 -24.17
N ASP A 31 -31.10 26.94 -25.35
CA ASP A 31 -31.48 25.85 -26.24
C ASP A 31 -30.29 25.30 -27.04
N GLU A 32 -30.57 24.37 -27.98
CA GLU A 32 -29.54 23.76 -28.84
C GLU A 32 -28.88 24.77 -29.79
N GLU A 33 -29.59 25.82 -30.19
CA GLU A 33 -29.07 26.90 -31.01
C GLU A 33 -28.30 27.95 -30.20
N GLY A 34 -28.20 27.79 -28.86
CA GLY A 34 -27.53 28.71 -27.97
C GLY A 34 -28.35 29.93 -27.58
N ARG A 35 -29.69 29.96 -27.81
CA ARG A 35 -30.56 31.06 -27.43
C ARG A 35 -30.93 30.98 -25.97
N PHE A 36 -30.91 32.11 -25.27
CA PHE A 36 -31.24 32.15 -23.86
C PHE A 36 -32.71 31.79 -23.59
N LEU A 37 -32.92 30.81 -22.72
CA LEU A 37 -34.22 30.40 -22.20
C LEU A 37 -34.49 30.95 -20.79
N ALA A 38 -33.44 31.12 -20.00
CA ALA A 38 -33.49 31.71 -18.65
C ALA A 38 -32.15 32.32 -18.28
N VAL A 39 -32.17 33.43 -17.54
CA VAL A 39 -31.00 34.08 -16.95
C VAL A 39 -31.34 34.57 -15.54
N ASN A 40 -30.38 34.60 -14.62
CA ASN A 40 -30.56 35.20 -13.31
C ASN A 40 -30.08 36.65 -13.26
N ALA A 41 -30.41 37.36 -12.18
CA ALA A 41 -30.03 38.77 -11.99
C ALA A 41 -28.50 39.00 -11.99
N ALA A 42 -27.69 38.00 -11.57
CA ALA A 42 -26.24 38.12 -11.65
C ALA A 42 -25.73 38.07 -13.08
N TYR A 43 -26.40 37.30 -13.98
CA TYR A 43 -26.05 37.26 -15.41
C TYR A 43 -26.36 38.59 -16.13
N GLU A 44 -27.47 39.24 -15.77
CA GLU A 44 -27.83 40.58 -16.29
C GLU A 44 -26.74 41.59 -15.92
N ARG A 45 -26.35 41.64 -14.64
CA ARG A 45 -25.29 42.56 -14.19
C ARG A 45 -23.96 42.28 -14.86
N LEU A 46 -23.60 41.00 -15.06
CA LEU A 46 -22.34 40.59 -15.65
C LEU A 46 -22.29 40.90 -17.15
N SER A 47 -23.33 40.56 -17.89
CA SER A 47 -23.39 40.77 -19.34
C SER A 47 -23.65 42.24 -19.74
N GLY A 48 -24.31 43.00 -18.86
CA GLY A 48 -24.73 44.37 -19.11
C GLY A 48 -26.02 44.47 -19.97
N TYR A 49 -26.60 43.37 -20.38
CA TYR A 49 -27.87 43.32 -21.12
C TYR A 49 -29.03 43.09 -20.16
N SER A 50 -30.20 43.66 -20.48
CA SER A 50 -31.39 43.36 -19.70
C SER A 50 -31.90 41.94 -19.96
N ARG A 51 -32.63 41.39 -18.99
CA ARG A 51 -33.25 40.05 -19.13
C ARG A 51 -34.16 40.00 -20.36
N GLU A 52 -34.89 41.08 -20.65
CA GLU A 52 -35.77 41.17 -21.79
C GLU A 52 -34.98 41.07 -23.11
N ASP A 53 -33.85 41.77 -23.23
CA ASP A 53 -32.99 41.70 -24.41
C ASP A 53 -32.41 40.32 -24.62
N LEU A 54 -31.90 39.71 -23.54
CA LEU A 54 -31.32 38.36 -23.58
C LEU A 54 -32.34 37.32 -24.00
N LEU A 55 -33.56 37.37 -23.47
CA LEU A 55 -34.64 36.42 -23.78
C LEU A 55 -35.40 36.72 -25.05
N ALA A 56 -35.16 37.86 -25.70
CA ALA A 56 -35.76 38.22 -27.00
C ALA A 56 -35.20 37.39 -28.19
N GLY A 57 -34.44 36.36 -27.94
CA GLY A 57 -33.88 35.46 -28.93
C GLY A 57 -32.38 35.65 -29.17
N MET A 58 -31.70 36.42 -28.32
CA MET A 58 -30.27 36.61 -28.39
C MET A 58 -29.56 35.26 -28.12
N ARG A 59 -28.50 35.00 -28.89
CA ARG A 59 -27.66 33.82 -28.71
C ARG A 59 -26.50 34.15 -27.81
N HIS A 60 -26.14 33.22 -26.94
CA HIS A 60 -25.01 33.34 -26.03
C HIS A 60 -23.68 33.65 -26.78
N THR A 61 -23.51 33.16 -28.01
CA THR A 61 -22.34 33.44 -28.85
C THR A 61 -22.29 34.88 -29.39
N GLU A 62 -23.37 35.64 -29.35
CA GLU A 62 -23.39 37.04 -29.73
C GLU A 62 -22.68 37.95 -28.70
N LEU A 63 -22.52 37.46 -27.48
CA LEU A 63 -21.75 38.13 -26.45
C LEU A 63 -20.23 37.95 -26.63
N LEU A 64 -19.78 37.08 -27.54
CA LEU A 64 -18.37 36.74 -27.76
C LEU A 64 -17.81 37.49 -28.97
N ASP A 65 -16.49 37.63 -29.04
CA ASP A 65 -15.84 38.09 -30.26
C ASP A 65 -16.05 37.10 -31.41
N ALA A 66 -16.03 37.55 -32.65
CA ALA A 66 -16.34 36.74 -33.84
C ALA A 66 -15.46 35.47 -33.98
N ALA A 67 -14.21 35.50 -33.49
CA ALA A 67 -13.30 34.35 -33.48
C ALA A 67 -13.68 33.34 -32.37
N GLU A 68 -14.04 33.84 -31.21
CA GLU A 68 -14.47 33.05 -30.04
C GLU A 68 -15.88 32.48 -30.29
N ALA A 69 -16.79 33.25 -30.93
CA ALA A 69 -18.10 32.79 -31.29
C ALA A 69 -18.06 31.55 -32.21
N ARG A 70 -17.23 31.57 -33.26
CA ARG A 70 -17.05 30.43 -34.18
C ARG A 70 -16.52 29.20 -33.48
N ARG A 71 -15.54 29.37 -32.57
CA ARG A 71 -14.99 28.29 -31.75
C ARG A 71 -16.07 27.69 -30.85
N ARG A 72 -16.90 28.54 -30.28
CA ARG A 72 -17.99 28.15 -29.38
C ARG A 72 -19.13 27.41 -30.09
N ASP A 73 -19.54 27.85 -31.28
CA ASP A 73 -20.54 27.15 -32.09
C ASP A 73 -20.07 25.73 -32.45
N ALA A 74 -18.79 25.55 -32.73
CA ALA A 74 -18.21 24.22 -32.95
C ALA A 74 -18.24 23.34 -31.67
N GLU A 75 -17.97 23.89 -30.52
CA GLU A 75 -18.03 23.18 -29.22
C GLU A 75 -19.47 22.81 -28.86
N LEU A 76 -20.44 23.72 -29.04
CA LEU A 76 -21.85 23.44 -28.80
C LEU A 76 -22.37 22.32 -29.72
N THR A 77 -21.97 22.32 -30.99
CA THR A 77 -22.32 21.26 -31.94
C THR A 77 -21.78 19.90 -31.52
N LEU A 78 -20.54 19.85 -30.96
CA LEU A 78 -19.94 18.62 -30.42
C LEU A 78 -20.67 18.15 -29.17
N LEU A 79 -21.04 19.05 -28.26
CA LEU A 79 -21.79 18.74 -27.04
C LEU A 79 -23.17 18.12 -27.35
N HIS A 80 -23.87 18.63 -28.35
CA HIS A 80 -25.17 18.09 -28.77
C HIS A 80 -25.06 16.73 -29.45
N ARG A 81 -24.03 16.52 -30.30
CA ARG A 81 -23.82 15.23 -30.99
C ARG A 81 -23.40 14.08 -30.09
N ALA A 82 -22.74 14.38 -28.99
CA ALA A 82 -22.19 13.37 -28.08
C ALA A 82 -23.21 12.87 -27.04
N GLY A 83 -24.37 13.47 -26.91
CA GLY A 83 -25.47 13.02 -26.04
C GLY A 83 -25.09 12.92 -24.56
N ALA A 84 -25.86 12.11 -23.82
CA ALA A 84 -25.70 11.93 -22.36
C ALA A 84 -24.32 11.37 -21.91
N SER A 85 -23.48 10.90 -22.83
CA SER A 85 -22.12 10.44 -22.54
C SER A 85 -21.16 11.57 -22.13
N LEU A 86 -21.48 12.83 -22.51
CA LEU A 86 -20.71 14.03 -22.13
C LEU A 86 -21.26 14.74 -20.88
N ALA A 87 -22.30 14.23 -20.25
CA ALA A 87 -22.86 14.77 -18.99
C ALA A 87 -21.87 14.82 -17.82
N LYS A 88 -20.72 14.15 -17.92
CA LYS A 88 -19.61 14.18 -16.95
C LYS A 88 -18.55 15.24 -17.25
N HIS A 89 -18.60 15.94 -18.37
CA HIS A 89 -17.55 16.86 -18.80
C HIS A 89 -18.02 18.30 -18.62
N ARG A 90 -17.48 18.96 -17.58
CA ARG A 90 -17.59 20.41 -17.42
C ARG A 90 -16.63 21.08 -18.40
N HIS A 91 -17.16 21.72 -19.44
CA HIS A 91 -16.36 22.61 -20.28
C HIS A 91 -16.09 23.91 -19.50
N ASP A 92 -14.89 24.03 -18.96
CA ASP A 92 -14.41 25.21 -18.26
C ASP A 92 -13.37 25.93 -19.15
N ALA A 93 -13.77 27.05 -19.75
CA ALA A 93 -12.90 27.85 -20.62
C ALA A 93 -13.03 29.34 -20.32
N SER A 94 -11.91 30.07 -20.51
CA SER A 94 -11.91 31.54 -20.40
C SER A 94 -12.31 32.17 -21.73
N TRP A 95 -13.23 33.13 -21.69
CA TRP A 95 -13.83 33.83 -22.81
C TRP A 95 -13.87 35.31 -22.56
N HIS A 96 -14.11 36.13 -23.61
CA HIS A 96 -14.28 37.56 -23.49
C HIS A 96 -15.67 37.95 -23.93
N TYR A 97 -16.50 38.37 -22.97
CA TYR A 97 -17.81 38.96 -23.27
C TYR A 97 -17.66 40.40 -23.70
N ARG A 98 -18.43 40.81 -24.70
CA ARG A 98 -18.56 42.20 -25.12
C ARG A 98 -19.87 42.74 -24.55
N ARG A 99 -19.77 43.75 -23.72
CA ARG A 99 -20.90 44.49 -23.16
C ARG A 99 -21.49 45.48 -24.14
N PRO A 100 -22.76 45.95 -23.94
CA PRO A 100 -23.38 46.98 -24.77
C PRO A 100 -22.61 48.28 -24.85
N ASP A 101 -21.88 48.65 -23.78
CA ASP A 101 -21.03 49.86 -23.70
C ASP A 101 -19.68 49.69 -24.42
N GLY A 102 -19.38 48.52 -24.98
CA GLY A 102 -18.15 48.20 -25.68
C GLY A 102 -17.03 47.68 -24.76
N GLU A 103 -17.26 47.58 -23.44
CA GLU A 103 -16.31 47.01 -22.51
C GLU A 103 -16.13 45.51 -22.78
N ARG A 104 -14.89 45.02 -22.69
CA ARG A 104 -14.54 43.60 -22.78
C ARG A 104 -14.34 43.04 -21.40
N LEU A 105 -15.13 42.05 -21.07
CA LEU A 105 -15.07 41.36 -19.77
C LEU A 105 -14.49 39.95 -19.94
N ALA A 106 -13.39 39.67 -19.29
CA ALA A 106 -12.85 38.31 -19.24
C ALA A 106 -13.70 37.48 -18.29
N VAL A 107 -14.30 36.41 -18.81
CA VAL A 107 -15.18 35.51 -18.04
C VAL A 107 -14.74 34.08 -18.14
N ARG A 108 -15.03 33.30 -17.11
CA ARG A 108 -14.93 31.84 -17.13
C ARG A 108 -16.36 31.27 -17.26
N LEU A 109 -16.54 30.36 -18.19
CA LEU A 109 -17.82 29.77 -18.52
C LEU A 109 -17.77 28.26 -18.32
N ALA A 110 -18.68 27.73 -17.49
CA ALA A 110 -18.93 26.30 -17.33
C ALA A 110 -20.30 25.95 -17.91
N LEU A 111 -20.41 24.91 -18.76
CA LEU A 111 -21.65 24.40 -19.31
C LEU A 111 -21.89 22.93 -18.95
N ALA A 112 -23.16 22.59 -18.75
CA ALA A 112 -23.61 21.22 -18.56
C ALA A 112 -24.96 20.99 -19.27
N PRO A 113 -25.19 19.81 -19.88
CA PRO A 113 -26.48 19.46 -20.44
C PRO A 113 -27.54 19.31 -19.34
N VAL A 114 -28.77 19.77 -19.62
CA VAL A 114 -29.90 19.59 -18.70
C VAL A 114 -30.51 18.20 -18.93
N PRO A 115 -30.49 17.29 -17.91
CA PRO A 115 -30.99 15.94 -18.07
C PRO A 115 -32.46 15.91 -18.54
N GLY A 116 -32.74 15.13 -19.59
CA GLY A 116 -34.08 14.95 -20.14
C GLY A 116 -34.63 16.13 -20.94
N ARG A 117 -33.83 17.13 -21.29
CA ARG A 117 -34.19 18.27 -22.11
C ARG A 117 -33.13 18.59 -23.16
N GLN A 118 -33.55 19.14 -24.28
CA GLN A 118 -32.65 19.67 -25.32
C GLN A 118 -32.22 21.11 -24.95
N ALA A 119 -31.45 21.21 -23.83
CA ALA A 119 -31.01 22.50 -23.30
C ALA A 119 -29.69 22.35 -22.56
N LEU A 120 -28.92 23.44 -22.48
CA LEU A 120 -27.68 23.55 -21.73
C LEU A 120 -27.84 24.56 -20.58
N ALA A 121 -27.39 24.21 -19.38
CA ALA A 121 -27.26 25.14 -18.27
C ALA A 121 -25.82 25.63 -18.17
N GLY A 122 -25.64 26.94 -17.95
CA GLY A 122 -24.34 27.57 -17.87
C GLY A 122 -24.17 28.42 -16.61
N ALA A 123 -22.93 28.45 -16.11
CA ALA A 123 -22.50 29.38 -15.07
C ALA A 123 -21.35 30.25 -15.60
N VAL A 124 -21.42 31.56 -15.37
CA VAL A 124 -20.43 32.54 -15.81
C VAL A 124 -19.85 33.27 -14.60
N ILE A 125 -18.55 33.42 -14.61
CA ILE A 125 -17.80 34.11 -13.57
C ILE A 125 -16.97 35.21 -14.20
N ASP A 126 -17.04 36.42 -13.65
CA ASP A 126 -16.16 37.54 -14.00
C ASP A 126 -14.77 37.30 -13.41
N LEU A 127 -13.76 37.26 -14.29
CA LEU A 127 -12.37 37.08 -13.90
C LEU A 127 -11.70 38.37 -13.41
N GLN A 128 -12.29 39.54 -13.70
CA GLN A 128 -11.74 40.85 -13.30
C GLN A 128 -12.30 41.33 -11.97
N ALA A 129 -13.58 41.01 -11.66
CA ALA A 129 -14.22 41.39 -10.40
C ALA A 129 -13.61 40.69 -9.17
N GLY A 130 -12.69 39.76 -9.37
CA GLY A 130 -12.14 38.90 -8.30
C GLY A 130 -13.18 37.94 -7.76
N LEU A 131 -12.86 36.66 -7.71
CA LEU A 131 -13.69 35.70 -6.96
C LEU A 131 -13.80 36.21 -5.52
N PRO A 132 -14.99 36.19 -4.88
CA PRO A 132 -15.06 36.44 -3.43
C PRO A 132 -13.98 35.61 -2.75
N GLN A 133 -13.18 36.22 -1.87
CA GLN A 133 -12.03 35.56 -1.23
C GLN A 133 -12.36 34.17 -0.68
N ASN A 134 -13.58 33.99 -0.19
CA ASN A 134 -14.09 32.70 0.27
C ASN A 134 -14.24 31.64 -0.83
N TYR A 135 -14.48 32.06 -2.07
CA TYR A 135 -14.71 31.12 -3.18
C TYR A 135 -13.39 30.63 -3.80
N ALA A 136 -12.42 31.50 -3.95
CA ALA A 136 -11.08 31.11 -4.35
C ALA A 136 -10.47 30.15 -3.33
N GLN A 137 -10.72 30.40 -2.03
CA GLN A 137 -10.31 29.49 -0.95
C GLN A 137 -11.06 28.16 -0.97
N LEU A 138 -12.37 28.16 -1.20
CA LEU A 138 -13.17 26.95 -1.32
C LEU A 138 -12.79 26.13 -2.55
N TRP A 139 -12.59 26.79 -3.69
CA TRP A 139 -12.12 26.12 -4.91
C TRP A 139 -10.72 25.53 -4.72
N TYR A 140 -9.82 26.31 -4.13
CA TYR A 140 -8.47 25.84 -3.80
C TYR A 140 -8.52 24.64 -2.84
N ALA A 141 -9.33 24.70 -1.79
CA ALA A 141 -9.51 23.64 -0.83
C ALA A 141 -10.16 22.38 -1.44
N SER A 142 -11.04 22.53 -2.43
CA SER A 142 -11.67 21.40 -3.11
C SER A 142 -10.76 20.69 -4.13
N HIS A 143 -9.67 21.35 -4.57
CA HIS A 143 -8.77 20.83 -5.59
C HIS A 143 -7.32 20.64 -5.11
N HIS A 144 -7.01 21.00 -3.85
CA HIS A 144 -5.66 20.87 -3.29
C HIS A 144 -5.68 20.16 -1.95
N ASP A 145 -4.62 19.41 -1.69
CA ASP A 145 -4.35 18.79 -0.39
C ASP A 145 -3.87 19.86 0.62
N ALA A 146 -4.50 19.91 1.78
CA ALA A 146 -4.26 20.94 2.78
C ALA A 146 -2.83 20.92 3.37
N ARG A 147 -2.20 19.74 3.44
CA ARG A 147 -0.87 19.53 4.05
C ARG A 147 0.25 19.84 3.07
N THR A 148 0.17 19.27 1.86
CA THR A 148 1.22 19.37 0.84
C THR A 148 1.03 20.56 -0.11
N ARG A 149 -0.18 21.14 -0.16
CA ARG A 149 -0.60 22.17 -1.12
C ARG A 149 -0.47 21.74 -2.59
N LEU A 150 -0.33 20.45 -2.83
CA LEU A 150 -0.42 19.87 -4.18
C LEU A 150 -1.86 19.74 -4.61
N PRO A 151 -2.15 19.68 -5.93
CA PRO A 151 -3.44 19.21 -6.42
C PRO A 151 -3.85 17.90 -5.74
N ASN A 152 -5.14 17.72 -5.48
CA ASN A 152 -5.67 16.54 -4.81
C ASN A 152 -6.19 15.48 -5.79
N LEU A 153 -6.83 14.42 -5.27
CA LEU A 153 -7.39 13.32 -6.05
C LEU A 153 -8.43 13.81 -7.08
N ALA A 154 -9.30 14.77 -6.72
CA ALA A 154 -10.33 15.27 -7.64
C ALA A 154 -9.71 15.90 -8.89
N TRP A 155 -8.69 16.74 -8.68
CA TRP A 155 -7.92 17.31 -9.77
C TRP A 155 -7.15 16.25 -10.58
N ALA A 156 -6.58 15.24 -9.90
CA ALA A 156 -5.84 14.16 -10.56
C ALA A 156 -6.75 13.35 -11.50
N LEU A 157 -7.97 13.03 -11.07
CA LEU A 157 -8.96 12.32 -11.88
C LEU A 157 -9.37 13.12 -13.13
N GLU A 158 -9.66 14.41 -12.97
CA GLU A 158 -9.97 15.28 -14.13
C GLU A 158 -8.80 15.33 -15.14
N ARG A 159 -7.56 15.40 -14.63
CA ARG A 159 -6.37 15.43 -15.48
C ARG A 159 -6.12 14.12 -16.21
N LEU A 160 -6.37 13.00 -15.53
CA LEU A 160 -6.29 11.66 -16.11
C LEU A 160 -7.33 11.46 -17.21
N GLU A 161 -8.57 11.85 -16.98
CA GLU A 161 -9.64 11.76 -18.00
C GLU A 161 -9.26 12.52 -19.28
N LEU A 162 -8.69 13.73 -19.13
CA LEU A 162 -8.20 14.51 -20.29
C LEU A 162 -7.07 13.79 -21.03
N ARG A 163 -6.16 13.11 -20.31
CA ARG A 163 -5.08 12.32 -20.93
C ARG A 163 -5.62 11.09 -21.66
N ILE A 164 -6.56 10.37 -21.06
CA ILE A 164 -7.24 9.22 -21.67
C ILE A 164 -7.94 9.64 -22.96
N GLN A 165 -8.65 10.79 -22.95
CA GLN A 165 -9.31 11.32 -24.15
C GLN A 165 -8.31 11.66 -25.27
N ARG A 166 -7.16 12.26 -24.93
CA ARG A 166 -6.09 12.52 -25.91
C ARG A 166 -5.54 11.21 -26.48
N ALA A 167 -5.25 10.23 -25.64
CA ALA A 167 -4.76 8.92 -26.07
C ALA A 167 -5.76 8.20 -27.02
N ARG A 168 -7.06 8.45 -26.87
CA ARG A 168 -8.08 7.95 -27.82
C ARG A 168 -8.02 8.60 -29.19
N LEU A 169 -7.51 9.82 -29.29
CA LEU A 169 -7.49 10.62 -30.53
C LEU A 169 -6.13 10.56 -31.25
N SER A 170 -5.02 10.42 -30.52
CA SER A 170 -3.67 10.60 -31.07
C SER A 170 -2.75 9.40 -30.91
N GLU A 171 -3.23 8.27 -30.39
CA GLU A 171 -2.41 7.09 -30.03
C GLU A 171 -1.23 7.41 -29.09
N ASP A 172 -1.23 8.59 -28.45
CA ASP A 172 -0.20 8.97 -27.49
C ASP A 172 -0.26 8.06 -26.27
N THR A 173 0.90 7.59 -25.83
CA THR A 173 1.03 6.80 -24.60
C THR A 173 1.40 7.70 -23.43
N PHE A 174 0.85 7.40 -22.26
CA PHE A 174 1.22 8.06 -21.02
C PHE A 174 1.35 7.03 -19.90
N SER A 175 1.86 7.45 -18.77
CA SER A 175 2.00 6.57 -17.61
C SER A 175 1.56 7.27 -16.33
N VAL A 176 1.01 6.47 -15.42
CA VAL A 176 0.61 6.85 -14.06
C VAL A 176 1.60 6.23 -13.09
N ILE A 177 2.19 7.05 -12.23
CA ILE A 177 3.14 6.62 -11.22
C ILE A 177 2.61 7.05 -9.86
N VAL A 178 2.46 6.10 -8.94
CA VAL A 178 2.10 6.38 -7.55
C VAL A 178 3.33 6.14 -6.68
N VAL A 179 3.69 7.14 -5.89
CA VAL A 179 4.86 7.11 -5.01
C VAL A 179 4.42 7.32 -3.57
N GLU A 180 4.94 6.54 -2.64
CA GLU A 180 4.67 6.67 -1.21
C GLU A 180 5.96 6.47 -0.40
N ALA A 181 6.09 7.19 0.73
CA ALA A 181 7.16 6.90 1.68
C ALA A 181 6.84 5.65 2.48
N ASP A 182 7.88 4.91 2.80
CA ASP A 182 7.75 3.69 3.60
C ASP A 182 7.59 4.04 5.09
N ASN A 183 6.88 3.18 5.84
CA ASN A 183 6.75 3.27 7.30
C ASN A 183 6.16 4.59 7.86
N LEU A 184 5.28 5.28 7.13
CA LEU A 184 4.64 6.53 7.56
C LEU A 184 3.81 6.39 8.85
N GLU A 185 3.11 5.28 9.03
CA GLU A 185 2.35 4.97 10.25
C GLU A 185 3.27 4.91 11.49
N ARG A 186 4.42 4.27 11.34
CA ARG A 186 5.44 4.20 12.39
C ARG A 186 6.04 5.57 12.68
N LEU A 187 6.30 6.37 11.64
CA LEU A 187 6.75 7.74 11.82
C LEU A 187 5.73 8.55 12.61
N ARG A 188 4.44 8.43 12.27
CA ARG A 188 3.34 9.12 12.95
C ARG A 188 3.23 8.72 14.41
N SER A 189 3.26 7.44 14.72
CA SER A 189 3.13 6.93 16.09
C SER A 189 4.33 7.27 16.97
N SER A 190 5.55 7.31 16.40
CA SER A 190 6.78 7.55 17.16
C SER A 190 7.15 9.03 17.31
N LEU A 191 6.90 9.86 16.29
CA LEU A 191 7.37 11.26 16.23
C LEU A 191 6.22 12.29 16.08
N GLY A 192 4.98 11.82 15.98
CA GLY A 192 3.79 12.66 15.92
C GLY A 192 3.45 13.20 14.52
N SER A 193 2.27 13.84 14.40
CA SER A 193 1.71 14.34 13.15
C SER A 193 2.50 15.50 12.53
N THR A 194 3.10 16.36 13.33
CA THR A 194 3.86 17.54 12.87
C THR A 194 5.11 17.14 12.10
N VAL A 195 5.83 16.12 12.57
CA VAL A 195 6.99 15.57 11.86
C VAL A 195 6.57 14.92 10.56
N LEU A 196 5.47 14.15 10.58
CA LEU A 196 4.90 13.54 9.38
C LEU A 196 4.54 14.60 8.31
N GLU A 197 3.84 15.67 8.71
CA GLU A 197 3.49 16.76 7.79
C GLU A 197 4.73 17.40 7.15
N ARG A 198 5.77 17.63 7.95
CA ARG A 198 7.03 18.19 7.44
C ARG A 198 7.70 17.27 6.43
N VAL A 199 7.72 15.96 6.69
CA VAL A 199 8.25 14.95 5.76
C VAL A 199 7.47 14.99 4.45
N LEU A 200 6.14 14.95 4.49
CA LEU A 200 5.29 14.98 3.30
C LEU A 200 5.46 16.27 2.48
N GLN A 201 5.62 17.43 3.15
CA GLN A 201 5.90 18.71 2.48
C GLN A 201 7.24 18.70 1.75
N VAL A 202 8.28 18.12 2.37
CA VAL A 202 9.60 18.02 1.75
C VAL A 202 9.56 17.06 0.57
N MET A 203 8.88 15.91 0.70
CA MET A 203 8.68 14.97 -0.41
C MET A 203 7.94 15.62 -1.58
N ALA A 204 6.85 16.33 -1.30
CA ALA A 204 6.11 17.10 -2.31
C ALA A 204 6.99 18.12 -3.05
N ALA A 205 7.83 18.85 -2.32
CA ALA A 205 8.75 19.82 -2.89
C ALA A 205 9.84 19.16 -3.75
N ARG A 206 10.42 18.06 -3.28
CA ARG A 206 11.42 17.27 -4.02
C ARG A 206 10.83 16.74 -5.33
N LEU A 207 9.68 16.06 -5.27
CA LEU A 207 9.01 15.55 -6.48
C LEU A 207 8.68 16.67 -7.45
N ARG A 208 8.13 17.79 -6.97
CA ARG A 208 7.81 18.96 -7.81
C ARG A 208 9.05 19.50 -8.53
N SER A 209 10.19 19.56 -7.86
CA SER A 209 11.44 20.05 -8.46
C SER A 209 12.03 19.10 -9.51
N ALA A 210 11.67 17.81 -9.46
CA ALA A 210 12.15 16.77 -10.38
C ALA A 210 11.24 16.59 -11.61
N LEU A 211 10.10 17.27 -11.66
CA LEU A 211 9.16 17.20 -12.79
C LEU A 211 9.64 18.02 -13.98
N ARG A 212 9.28 17.54 -15.17
CA ARG A 212 9.49 18.23 -16.44
C ARG A 212 8.25 18.99 -16.89
N ALA A 213 8.44 19.89 -17.86
CA ALA A 213 7.32 20.58 -18.49
C ALA A 213 6.33 19.56 -19.11
N GLY A 214 5.04 19.75 -18.84
CA GLY A 214 3.97 18.84 -19.29
C GLY A 214 3.63 17.71 -18.33
N GLU A 215 4.47 17.40 -17.35
CA GLU A 215 4.14 16.44 -16.30
C GLU A 215 3.25 17.06 -15.22
N SER A 216 2.53 16.21 -14.52
CA SER A 216 1.59 16.64 -13.48
C SER A 216 1.85 15.88 -12.18
N LEU A 217 1.72 16.57 -11.03
CA LEU A 217 1.89 16.00 -9.69
C LEU A 217 0.64 16.31 -8.87
N ALA A 218 0.14 15.29 -8.16
CA ALA A 218 -0.97 15.43 -7.22
C ALA A 218 -0.70 14.62 -5.95
N CYS A 219 -1.43 14.92 -4.88
CA CYS A 219 -1.47 14.15 -3.64
C CYS A 219 -2.84 13.46 -3.56
N LEU A 220 -2.87 12.12 -3.50
CA LEU A 220 -4.12 11.36 -3.60
C LEU A 220 -4.92 11.34 -2.28
N ASP A 221 -4.27 11.00 -1.18
CA ASP A 221 -4.88 10.79 0.14
C ASP A 221 -4.05 11.38 1.29
N GLY A 222 -3.18 12.31 0.96
CA GLY A 222 -2.29 12.98 1.90
C GLY A 222 -0.99 12.23 2.21
N THR A 223 -0.79 11.02 1.69
CA THR A 223 0.43 10.22 1.85
C THR A 223 1.00 9.73 0.52
N ARG A 224 0.14 9.48 -0.47
CA ARG A 224 0.52 9.01 -1.80
C ARG A 224 0.55 10.14 -2.82
N PHE A 225 1.62 10.18 -3.59
CA PHE A 225 1.83 11.15 -4.65
C PHE A 225 1.61 10.50 -6.01
N LEU A 226 0.85 11.16 -6.87
CA LEU A 226 0.61 10.72 -8.24
C LEU A 226 1.40 11.59 -9.20
N VAL A 227 2.17 10.97 -10.09
CA VAL A 227 2.83 11.63 -11.22
C VAL A 227 2.22 11.12 -12.52
N LEU A 228 1.88 12.06 -13.42
CA LEU A 228 1.46 11.78 -14.80
C LEU A 228 2.56 12.22 -15.74
N THR A 229 3.00 11.33 -16.63
CA THR A 229 4.08 11.60 -17.59
C THR A 229 3.80 10.95 -18.94
N ASP A 230 4.27 11.60 -20.02
CA ASP A 230 4.24 11.08 -21.40
C ASP A 230 5.61 10.50 -21.79
N ALA A 231 6.56 10.37 -20.84
CA ALA A 231 7.87 9.80 -21.10
C ALA A 231 7.80 8.32 -21.48
N SER A 232 8.79 7.84 -22.21
CA SER A 232 8.90 6.44 -22.58
C SER A 232 9.22 5.55 -21.39
N ARG A 233 8.84 4.26 -21.45
CA ARG A 233 9.05 3.31 -20.36
C ARG A 233 10.50 3.24 -19.85
N PRO A 234 11.55 3.13 -20.69
CA PRO A 234 12.93 3.11 -20.22
C PRO A 234 13.35 4.40 -19.50
N GLU A 235 12.83 5.54 -19.98
CA GLU A 235 13.11 6.84 -19.37
C GLU A 235 12.45 6.96 -17.98
N ILE A 236 11.20 6.50 -17.84
CA ILE A 236 10.49 6.46 -16.56
C ILE A 236 11.25 5.60 -15.55
N GLU A 237 11.68 4.40 -15.93
CA GLU A 237 12.41 3.46 -15.06
C GLU A 237 13.69 4.10 -14.48
N GLY A 238 14.49 4.76 -15.33
CA GLY A 238 15.69 5.48 -14.86
C GLY A 238 15.38 6.65 -13.93
N ARG A 239 14.28 7.38 -14.18
CA ARG A 239 13.87 8.53 -13.37
C ARG A 239 13.25 8.12 -12.03
N VAL A 240 12.48 7.04 -12.01
CA VAL A 240 11.89 6.52 -10.77
C VAL A 240 12.98 6.16 -9.77
N VAL A 241 14.05 5.50 -10.19
CA VAL A 241 15.21 5.21 -9.32
C VAL A 241 15.77 6.52 -8.74
N GLN A 242 16.01 7.53 -9.58
CA GLN A 242 16.50 8.84 -9.13
C GLN A 242 15.55 9.53 -8.14
N TRP A 243 14.22 9.43 -8.38
CA TRP A 243 13.23 10.01 -7.46
C TRP A 243 13.24 9.29 -6.11
N LEU A 244 13.29 7.97 -6.10
CA LEU A 244 13.34 7.19 -4.86
C LEU A 244 14.61 7.48 -4.06
N ASP A 245 15.77 7.57 -4.72
CA ASP A 245 17.04 7.98 -4.08
C ASP A 245 16.97 9.38 -3.50
N MET A 246 16.37 10.32 -4.24
CA MET A 246 16.17 11.70 -3.78
C MET A 246 15.21 11.76 -2.57
N LEU A 247 14.14 10.96 -2.57
CA LEU A 247 13.19 10.90 -1.48
C LEU A 247 13.80 10.25 -0.23
N ALA A 248 14.70 9.27 -0.39
CA ALA A 248 15.42 8.63 0.70
C ALA A 248 16.47 9.52 1.39
N GLN A 249 16.79 10.72 0.84
CA GLN A 249 17.66 11.68 1.50
C GLN A 249 17.05 12.17 2.82
N PRO A 250 17.87 12.40 3.86
CA PRO A 250 17.38 12.83 5.16
C PRO A 250 16.48 14.08 5.09
N VAL A 251 15.44 14.09 5.90
CA VAL A 251 14.56 15.24 6.11
C VAL A 251 14.77 15.78 7.52
N VAL A 252 15.10 17.06 7.64
CA VAL A 252 15.19 17.71 8.95
C VAL A 252 13.80 18.20 9.36
N ALA A 253 13.31 17.68 10.47
CA ALA A 253 12.02 18.05 11.06
C ALA A 253 12.18 18.19 12.58
N LEU A 254 11.87 19.37 13.14
CA LEU A 254 11.94 19.66 14.58
C LEU A 254 13.29 19.20 15.20
N ASP A 255 14.41 19.64 14.63
CA ASP A 255 15.79 19.32 15.06
C ASP A 255 16.18 17.82 15.02
N ARG A 256 15.37 17.01 14.36
CA ARG A 256 15.65 15.60 14.12
C ARG A 256 15.87 15.34 12.63
N SER A 257 16.82 14.49 12.33
CA SER A 257 17.05 13.98 10.98
C SER A 257 16.29 12.68 10.80
N VAL A 258 15.30 12.68 9.91
CA VAL A 258 14.48 11.50 9.59
C VAL A 258 14.88 11.00 8.20
N ARG A 259 15.20 9.71 8.08
CA ARG A 259 15.42 9.04 6.81
C ARG A 259 14.32 8.00 6.60
N LEU A 260 13.65 8.05 5.47
CA LEU A 260 12.62 7.10 5.07
C LEU A 260 12.93 6.57 3.68
N GLY A 261 12.67 5.29 3.45
CA GLY A 261 12.57 4.74 2.11
C GLY A 261 11.35 5.29 1.40
N ALA A 262 11.29 5.08 0.11
CA ALA A 262 10.11 5.34 -0.69
C ALA A 262 9.94 4.24 -1.73
N SER A 263 8.69 3.92 -2.06
CA SER A 263 8.34 2.92 -3.06
C SER A 263 7.45 3.53 -4.14
N ALA A 264 7.46 2.94 -5.34
CA ALA A 264 6.68 3.42 -6.47
C ALA A 264 5.97 2.28 -7.21
N GLY A 265 4.72 2.52 -7.59
CA GLY A 265 3.96 1.65 -8.49
C GLY A 265 3.63 2.38 -9.78
N LEU A 266 3.81 1.72 -10.91
CA LEU A 266 3.71 2.28 -12.25
C LEU A 266 2.62 1.55 -13.05
N ALA A 267 1.77 2.29 -13.75
CA ALA A 267 0.79 1.72 -14.65
C ALA A 267 0.85 2.41 -16.01
N PRO A 268 0.92 1.66 -17.13
CA PRO A 268 0.79 2.26 -18.44
C PRO A 268 -0.64 2.75 -18.64
N GLY A 269 -0.79 3.98 -19.12
CA GLY A 269 -2.06 4.54 -19.52
C GLY A 269 -2.46 4.04 -20.90
N ASP A 270 -3.71 3.64 -21.03
CA ASP A 270 -4.30 3.24 -22.30
C ASP A 270 -5.65 3.91 -22.51
N ALA A 271 -6.12 3.93 -23.76
CA ALA A 271 -7.37 4.55 -24.16
C ALA A 271 -8.62 3.78 -23.69
N ALA A 272 -8.49 2.53 -23.25
CA ALA A 272 -9.59 1.65 -22.88
C ALA A 272 -9.88 1.64 -21.38
N THR A 273 -8.94 2.13 -20.57
CA THR A 273 -9.03 2.10 -19.10
C THR A 273 -9.52 3.44 -18.55
N ASP A 274 -10.38 3.42 -17.55
CA ASP A 274 -10.84 4.61 -16.83
C ASP A 274 -9.80 5.12 -15.82
N ALA A 275 -9.97 6.37 -15.37
CA ALA A 275 -9.02 7.05 -14.49
C ALA A 275 -8.85 6.35 -13.13
N ASP A 276 -9.94 5.92 -12.50
CA ASP A 276 -9.92 5.21 -11.21
C ASP A 276 -9.17 3.89 -11.33
N SER A 277 -9.40 3.16 -12.43
CA SER A 277 -8.72 1.89 -12.69
C SER A 277 -7.21 2.07 -12.91
N LEU A 278 -6.76 3.16 -13.55
CA LEU A 278 -5.34 3.45 -13.71
C LEU A 278 -4.65 3.76 -12.37
N ILE A 279 -5.28 4.58 -11.53
CA ILE A 279 -4.77 4.86 -10.17
C ILE A 279 -4.69 3.57 -9.36
N ARG A 280 -5.74 2.74 -9.42
CA ARG A 280 -5.77 1.44 -8.72
C ARG A 280 -4.68 0.50 -9.22
N ARG A 281 -4.44 0.40 -10.54
CA ARG A 281 -3.35 -0.40 -11.12
C ARG A 281 -1.99 0.05 -10.60
N ALA A 282 -1.72 1.35 -10.59
CA ALA A 282 -0.48 1.89 -10.03
C ALA A 282 -0.37 1.63 -8.52
N GLY A 283 -1.48 1.70 -7.77
CA GLY A 283 -1.53 1.34 -6.36
C GLY A 283 -1.20 -0.12 -6.10
N LEU A 284 -1.75 -1.06 -6.89
CA LEU A 284 -1.43 -2.49 -6.80
C LEU A 284 0.05 -2.78 -7.09
N ALA A 285 0.63 -2.08 -8.07
CA ALA A 285 2.04 -2.19 -8.37
C ALA A 285 2.92 -1.62 -7.24
N LEU A 286 2.48 -0.54 -6.57
CA LEU A 286 3.14 0.01 -5.38
C LEU A 286 3.13 -0.98 -4.21
N ASP A 287 1.98 -1.60 -3.93
CA ASP A 287 1.87 -2.62 -2.87
C ASP A 287 2.78 -3.81 -3.15
N ALA A 288 2.87 -4.25 -4.41
CA ALA A 288 3.78 -5.31 -4.82
C ALA A 288 5.27 -4.90 -4.74
N ALA A 289 5.61 -3.63 -4.98
CA ALA A 289 6.96 -3.11 -4.82
C ALA A 289 7.40 -3.10 -3.35
N ARG A 290 6.50 -2.75 -2.42
CA ARG A 290 6.78 -2.69 -0.98
C ARG A 290 6.97 -4.06 -0.33
N THR A 291 6.41 -5.11 -0.93
CA THR A 291 6.52 -6.49 -0.43
C THR A 291 7.57 -7.32 -1.16
N GLY A 292 8.17 -6.79 -2.22
CA GLY A 292 9.18 -7.47 -3.04
C GLY A 292 10.60 -7.26 -2.54
N GLU A 293 11.45 -8.28 -2.70
CA GLU A 293 12.86 -8.27 -2.24
C GLU A 293 13.82 -7.50 -3.16
N SER A 294 13.41 -7.16 -4.41
CA SER A 294 14.40 -6.80 -5.44
C SER A 294 14.43 -5.33 -5.86
N ALA A 295 13.33 -4.58 -5.75
CA ALA A 295 13.29 -3.17 -6.14
C ALA A 295 12.12 -2.44 -5.48
N ASN A 296 12.37 -1.19 -5.05
CA ASN A 296 11.34 -0.33 -4.45
C ASN A 296 10.36 0.25 -5.49
N TRP A 297 10.27 -0.33 -6.69
CA TRP A 297 9.30 0.06 -7.72
C TRP A 297 8.93 -1.11 -8.62
N ARG A 298 7.68 -1.11 -9.13
CA ARG A 298 7.17 -2.13 -10.07
C ARG A 298 6.20 -1.53 -11.07
N TRP A 299 6.17 -2.12 -12.27
CA TRP A 299 5.08 -1.93 -13.22
C TRP A 299 3.91 -2.83 -12.86
N PHE A 300 2.70 -2.32 -13.12
CA PHE A 300 1.48 -3.11 -13.01
C PHE A 300 1.49 -4.27 -14.02
N GLU A 301 1.22 -5.45 -13.52
CA GLU A 301 0.99 -6.67 -14.29
C GLU A 301 -0.43 -7.17 -14.03
N ARG A 302 -1.07 -7.75 -15.07
CA ARG A 302 -2.48 -8.19 -14.96
C ARG A 302 -2.73 -9.17 -13.81
N GLY A 303 -1.76 -10.01 -13.47
CA GLY A 303 -1.82 -10.95 -12.34
C GLY A 303 -1.95 -10.28 -10.97
N MET A 304 -1.42 -9.06 -10.78
CA MET A 304 -1.44 -8.35 -9.50
C MET A 304 -2.85 -8.07 -8.97
N GLN A 305 -3.81 -7.82 -9.87
CA GLN A 305 -5.20 -7.60 -9.45
C GLN A 305 -5.82 -8.89 -8.90
N ALA A 306 -5.61 -10.01 -9.58
CA ALA A 306 -6.11 -11.31 -9.11
C ALA A 306 -5.45 -11.71 -7.78
N GLU A 307 -4.15 -11.45 -7.64
CA GLU A 307 -3.40 -11.69 -6.41
C GLU A 307 -3.92 -10.84 -5.24
N ALA A 308 -4.21 -9.56 -5.46
CA ALA A 308 -4.76 -8.68 -4.43
C ALA A 308 -6.16 -9.13 -3.97
N VAL A 309 -7.03 -9.53 -4.91
CA VAL A 309 -8.35 -10.11 -4.59
C VAL A 309 -8.18 -11.41 -3.81
N GLY A 310 -7.28 -12.30 -4.25
CA GLY A 310 -6.98 -13.56 -3.56
C GLY A 310 -6.48 -13.35 -2.12
N LYS A 311 -5.66 -12.30 -1.89
CA LYS A 311 -5.18 -11.94 -0.54
C LYS A 311 -6.32 -11.46 0.37
N LEU A 312 -7.28 -10.68 -0.15
CA LEU A 312 -8.47 -10.26 0.62
C LEU A 312 -9.39 -11.45 0.96
N GLU A 313 -9.63 -12.35 0.00
CA GLU A 313 -10.38 -13.57 0.25
C GLU A 313 -9.67 -14.45 1.30
N LEU A 314 -8.35 -14.58 1.19
CA LEU A 314 -7.56 -15.37 2.12
C LEU A 314 -7.59 -14.79 3.54
N GLU A 315 -7.58 -13.46 3.68
CA GLU A 315 -7.75 -12.79 4.98
C GLU A 315 -9.08 -13.15 5.63
N GLN A 316 -10.18 -13.13 4.87
CA GLN A 316 -11.50 -13.50 5.37
C GLN A 316 -11.52 -14.98 5.81
N LEU A 317 -11.02 -15.88 4.96
CA LEU A 317 -10.94 -17.31 5.26
C LEU A 317 -10.07 -17.57 6.51
N LEU A 318 -9.01 -16.80 6.70
CA LEU A 318 -8.11 -16.92 7.84
C LEU A 318 -8.81 -16.56 9.16
N ARG A 319 -9.64 -15.51 9.15
CA ARG A 319 -10.47 -15.13 10.31
C ARG A 319 -11.45 -16.23 10.71
N GLU A 320 -12.07 -16.86 9.73
CA GLU A 320 -13.00 -17.97 9.95
C GLU A 320 -12.26 -19.22 10.46
N ALA A 321 -11.09 -19.53 9.90
CA ALA A 321 -10.29 -20.71 10.23
C ALA A 321 -9.83 -20.74 11.70
N LEU A 322 -9.56 -19.56 12.31
CA LEU A 322 -9.19 -19.46 13.72
C LEU A 322 -10.28 -19.96 14.69
N HIS A 323 -11.54 -20.00 14.23
CA HIS A 323 -12.69 -20.45 15.03
C HIS A 323 -13.22 -21.84 14.63
N GLN A 324 -12.65 -22.50 13.60
CA GLN A 324 -13.20 -23.69 12.96
C GLN A 324 -12.27 -24.91 12.94
N ASP A 325 -11.30 -24.99 13.85
CA ASP A 325 -10.34 -26.11 13.97
C ASP A 325 -9.67 -26.52 12.64
N GLN A 326 -9.44 -25.56 11.74
CA GLN A 326 -8.80 -25.82 10.45
C GLN A 326 -7.27 -25.87 10.51
N PHE A 327 -6.69 -25.46 11.63
CA PHE A 327 -5.26 -25.47 11.86
C PHE A 327 -4.82 -26.72 12.60
N HIS A 328 -3.62 -27.21 12.24
CA HIS A 328 -2.95 -28.28 13.00
C HIS A 328 -1.43 -28.10 12.92
N LEU A 329 -0.73 -28.68 13.88
CA LEU A 329 0.73 -28.71 13.90
C LEU A 329 1.26 -30.03 13.35
N VAL A 330 2.35 -29.92 12.60
CA VAL A 330 3.26 -31.03 12.34
C VAL A 330 4.63 -30.65 12.89
N PHE A 331 5.47 -31.63 13.20
CA PHE A 331 6.74 -31.39 13.83
C PHE A 331 7.87 -31.95 12.97
N GLN A 332 8.91 -31.14 12.73
CA GLN A 332 10.08 -31.59 12.01
C GLN A 332 11.24 -31.82 13.01
N PRO A 333 11.76 -33.06 13.08
CA PRO A 333 12.87 -33.36 13.96
C PRO A 333 14.17 -32.66 13.52
N GLN A 334 14.90 -32.15 14.50
CA GLN A 334 16.29 -31.68 14.36
C GLN A 334 17.20 -32.64 15.13
N VAL A 335 18.24 -33.11 14.45
CA VAL A 335 19.09 -34.19 14.96
C VAL A 335 20.45 -33.64 15.34
N ASN A 336 20.92 -34.03 16.51
CA ASN A 336 22.29 -33.78 16.92
C ASN A 336 23.25 -34.65 16.11
N LEU A 337 24.22 -34.04 15.43
CA LEU A 337 25.14 -34.74 14.53
C LEU A 337 26.13 -35.66 15.23
N ALA A 338 26.45 -35.40 16.51
CA ALA A 338 27.36 -36.22 17.27
C ALA A 338 26.69 -37.46 17.86
N SER A 339 25.48 -37.32 18.43
CA SER A 339 24.76 -38.43 19.09
C SER A 339 23.81 -39.19 18.16
N GLY A 340 23.34 -38.57 17.09
CA GLY A 340 22.26 -39.09 16.21
C GLY A 340 20.88 -39.02 16.86
N GLU A 341 20.73 -38.42 18.03
CA GLU A 341 19.44 -38.29 18.71
C GLU A 341 18.66 -37.07 18.26
N ILE A 342 17.32 -37.15 18.30
CA ILE A 342 16.44 -36.01 18.08
C ILE A 342 16.57 -35.07 19.27
N ALA A 343 17.23 -33.92 19.08
CA ALA A 343 17.47 -32.92 20.10
C ALA A 343 16.36 -31.88 20.19
N LEU A 344 15.80 -31.49 19.02
CA LEU A 344 14.72 -30.51 18.91
C LEU A 344 13.64 -30.99 17.93
N MET A 345 12.49 -30.34 17.98
CA MET A 345 11.39 -30.57 17.04
C MET A 345 10.73 -29.22 16.69
N GLU A 346 10.82 -28.82 15.44
CA GLU A 346 10.22 -27.57 14.97
C GLU A 346 8.73 -27.76 14.74
N SER A 347 7.93 -26.91 15.40
CA SER A 347 6.47 -26.88 15.21
C SER A 347 6.10 -26.08 13.97
N LEU A 348 5.53 -26.75 12.99
CA LEU A 348 5.17 -26.18 11.70
C LEU A 348 3.66 -26.14 11.55
N LEU A 349 3.11 -24.94 11.40
CA LEU A 349 1.69 -24.72 11.22
C LEU A 349 1.23 -25.22 9.85
N ARG A 350 0.08 -25.90 9.81
CA ARG A 350 -0.61 -26.37 8.60
C ARG A 350 -2.06 -25.90 8.65
N TRP A 351 -2.53 -25.36 7.54
CA TRP A 351 -3.92 -24.96 7.37
C TRP A 351 -4.62 -25.87 6.39
N ARG A 352 -5.63 -26.61 6.85
CA ARG A 352 -6.47 -27.47 6.03
C ARG A 352 -7.85 -26.86 5.87
N HIS A 353 -8.05 -26.16 4.78
CA HIS A 353 -9.35 -25.57 4.44
C HIS A 353 -10.30 -26.64 3.88
N PRO A 354 -11.60 -26.69 4.27
CA PRO A 354 -12.53 -27.74 3.87
C PRO A 354 -12.76 -27.85 2.36
N VAL A 355 -12.64 -26.75 1.62
CA VAL A 355 -12.85 -26.69 0.16
C VAL A 355 -11.53 -26.60 -0.61
N ARG A 356 -10.58 -25.75 -0.16
CA ARG A 356 -9.30 -25.51 -0.86
C ARG A 356 -8.22 -26.55 -0.56
N GLY A 357 -8.47 -27.45 0.41
CA GLY A 357 -7.45 -28.40 0.85
C GLY A 357 -6.35 -27.77 1.68
N LEU A 358 -5.11 -28.21 1.50
CA LEU A 358 -3.96 -27.71 2.24
C LEU A 358 -3.49 -26.37 1.63
N ILE A 359 -3.54 -25.28 2.43
CA ILE A 359 -3.04 -23.95 2.05
C ILE A 359 -1.63 -23.81 2.60
N SER A 360 -0.70 -23.32 1.76
CA SER A 360 0.72 -23.15 2.12
C SER A 360 0.93 -22.06 3.17
N SER A 361 1.83 -22.32 4.14
CA SER A 361 2.25 -21.30 5.11
C SER A 361 2.88 -20.07 4.44
N ALA A 362 3.62 -20.26 3.36
CA ALA A 362 4.19 -19.17 2.56
C ALA A 362 3.11 -18.25 1.93
N GLU A 363 1.87 -18.75 1.77
CA GLU A 363 0.76 -17.97 1.23
C GLU A 363 0.01 -17.22 2.34
N PHE A 364 -0.31 -17.86 3.46
CA PHE A 364 -1.19 -17.27 4.47
C PHE A 364 -0.47 -16.53 5.61
N ILE A 365 0.77 -16.88 5.96
CA ILE A 365 1.52 -16.18 7.02
C ILE A 365 1.73 -14.70 6.70
N PRO A 366 2.20 -14.30 5.48
CA PRO A 366 2.33 -12.88 5.13
C PRO A 366 0.99 -12.12 5.15
N VAL A 367 -0.13 -12.79 4.88
CA VAL A 367 -1.46 -12.20 5.00
C VAL A 367 -1.82 -12.00 6.48
N ALA A 368 -1.58 -13.02 7.33
CA ALA A 368 -1.82 -12.94 8.77
C ALA A 368 -1.01 -11.80 9.43
N GLU A 369 0.24 -11.61 9.04
CA GLU A 369 1.09 -10.52 9.53
C GLU A 369 0.54 -9.14 9.18
N ARG A 370 0.16 -8.93 7.92
CA ARG A 370 -0.38 -7.64 7.43
C ARG A 370 -1.69 -7.26 8.08
N CYS A 371 -2.60 -8.21 8.31
CA CYS A 371 -3.90 -7.95 8.93
C CYS A 371 -3.90 -8.11 10.46
N GLY A 372 -2.73 -8.36 11.08
CA GLY A 372 -2.56 -8.49 12.53
C GLY A 372 -3.07 -9.79 13.13
N LEU A 373 -3.60 -10.72 12.31
CA LEU A 373 -4.08 -12.03 12.78
C LEU A 373 -2.95 -12.94 13.25
N ILE A 374 -1.70 -12.64 12.87
CA ILE A 374 -0.52 -13.41 13.28
C ILE A 374 -0.36 -13.48 14.80
N VAL A 375 -0.82 -12.47 15.54
CA VAL A 375 -0.76 -12.47 17.01
C VAL A 375 -1.69 -13.54 17.61
N ALA A 376 -2.93 -13.61 17.12
CA ALA A 376 -3.89 -14.62 17.57
C ALA A 376 -3.49 -16.04 17.11
N LEU A 377 -3.03 -16.15 15.87
CA LEU A 377 -2.55 -17.41 15.29
C LEU A 377 -1.32 -17.93 16.03
N GLY A 378 -0.36 -17.07 16.33
CA GLY A 378 0.84 -17.43 17.10
C GLY A 378 0.54 -17.83 18.54
N ALA A 379 -0.44 -17.18 19.18
CA ALA A 379 -0.89 -17.61 20.51
C ALA A 379 -1.51 -19.02 20.46
N TRP A 380 -2.29 -19.34 19.43
CA TRP A 380 -2.82 -20.69 19.21
C TRP A 380 -1.71 -21.72 18.96
N VAL A 381 -0.73 -21.39 18.09
CA VAL A 381 0.43 -22.24 17.79
C VAL A 381 1.22 -22.54 19.08
N MET A 382 1.51 -21.51 19.85
CA MET A 382 2.28 -21.63 21.10
C MET A 382 1.55 -22.54 22.12
N ASP A 383 0.24 -22.36 22.29
CA ASP A 383 -0.57 -23.19 23.16
C ASP A 383 -0.54 -24.66 22.73
N GLN A 384 -0.77 -24.93 21.43
CA GLN A 384 -0.76 -26.30 20.92
C GLN A 384 0.64 -26.94 20.96
N ALA A 385 1.70 -26.19 20.69
CA ALA A 385 3.08 -26.69 20.78
C ALA A 385 3.45 -27.06 22.22
N CYS A 386 3.13 -26.21 23.18
CA CYS A 386 3.34 -26.48 24.62
C CYS A 386 2.51 -27.69 25.10
N LYS A 387 1.26 -27.80 24.66
CA LYS A 387 0.35 -28.91 24.99
C LYS A 387 0.92 -30.25 24.52
N GLU A 388 1.36 -30.33 23.24
CA GLU A 388 1.91 -31.56 22.68
C GLU A 388 3.26 -31.92 23.30
N ALA A 389 4.16 -30.94 23.52
CA ALA A 389 5.41 -31.16 24.20
C ALA A 389 5.22 -31.69 25.66
N ALA A 390 4.28 -31.11 26.41
CA ALA A 390 3.95 -31.56 27.75
C ALA A 390 3.30 -32.95 27.76
N ARG A 391 2.49 -33.29 26.74
CA ARG A 391 1.94 -34.64 26.58
C ARG A 391 3.05 -35.68 26.34
N LEU A 392 3.99 -35.37 25.44
CA LEU A 392 5.12 -36.24 25.14
C LEU A 392 6.05 -36.41 26.38
N LEU A 393 6.32 -35.31 27.09
CA LEU A 393 7.12 -35.35 28.32
C LEU A 393 6.51 -36.28 29.39
N ARG A 394 5.19 -36.17 29.62
CA ARG A 394 4.48 -37.05 30.56
C ARG A 394 4.50 -38.52 30.13
N LYS A 395 4.41 -38.80 28.82
CA LYS A 395 4.33 -40.15 28.27
C LYS A 395 5.69 -40.86 28.23
N LEU A 396 6.74 -40.13 27.81
CA LEU A 396 8.06 -40.68 27.52
C LEU A 396 9.10 -40.36 28.59
N GLY A 397 8.76 -39.54 29.59
CA GLY A 397 9.70 -39.06 30.63
C GLY A 397 10.74 -38.05 30.10
N ARG A 398 10.82 -37.88 28.80
CA ARG A 398 11.70 -36.90 28.13
C ARG A 398 10.97 -36.34 26.89
N VAL A 399 11.34 -35.16 26.46
CA VAL A 399 10.88 -34.54 25.23
C VAL A 399 12.03 -33.76 24.61
N PRO A 400 12.21 -33.77 23.27
CA PRO A 400 13.05 -32.82 22.57
C PRO A 400 12.55 -31.39 22.82
N VAL A 401 13.46 -30.43 22.74
CA VAL A 401 13.07 -29.02 22.82
C VAL A 401 12.10 -28.72 21.67
N VAL A 402 10.88 -28.23 21.98
CA VAL A 402 9.94 -27.79 20.95
C VAL A 402 10.31 -26.36 20.52
N THR A 403 10.44 -26.14 19.21
CA THR A 403 10.73 -24.82 18.68
C THR A 403 9.51 -24.24 18.00
N VAL A 404 9.29 -22.93 18.18
CA VAL A 404 8.12 -22.20 17.68
C VAL A 404 8.58 -20.92 17.01
N ASN A 405 8.20 -20.77 15.74
CA ASN A 405 8.43 -19.55 14.96
C ASN A 405 7.61 -18.38 15.50
N VAL A 406 8.23 -17.23 15.68
CA VAL A 406 7.61 -16.00 16.15
C VAL A 406 7.95 -14.84 15.21
N SER A 407 6.93 -14.21 14.67
CA SER A 407 7.09 -13.09 13.74
C SER A 407 7.37 -11.75 14.44
N PRO A 408 8.00 -10.78 13.75
CA PRO A 408 8.31 -9.47 14.32
C PRO A 408 7.12 -8.73 14.95
N PRO A 409 5.89 -8.73 14.38
CA PRO A 409 4.74 -8.11 15.01
C PRO A 409 4.37 -8.69 16.38
N GLN A 410 4.63 -9.98 16.63
CA GLN A 410 4.35 -10.62 17.90
C GLN A 410 5.34 -10.19 19.00
N ILE A 411 6.57 -9.89 18.63
CA ILE A 411 7.60 -9.39 19.56
C ILE A 411 7.33 -7.93 19.93
N GLN A 412 6.94 -7.13 18.95
CA GLN A 412 6.73 -5.69 19.12
C GLN A 412 5.48 -5.34 19.94
N ASN A 413 4.50 -6.23 20.05
CA ASN A 413 3.25 -5.96 20.78
C ASN A 413 3.38 -6.03 22.32
N GLY A 414 4.54 -6.42 22.85
CA GLY A 414 4.82 -6.51 24.29
C GLY A 414 4.07 -7.61 25.05
N LEU A 415 3.27 -8.44 24.37
CA LEU A 415 2.43 -9.48 24.98
C LEU A 415 3.04 -10.89 24.89
N LEU A 416 4.16 -11.06 24.18
CA LEU A 416 4.75 -12.36 23.92
C LEU A 416 5.19 -13.07 25.22
N VAL A 417 5.96 -12.40 26.06
CA VAL A 417 6.48 -12.97 27.32
C VAL A 417 5.35 -13.43 28.26
N PRO A 418 4.33 -12.58 28.59
CA PRO A 418 3.22 -13.03 29.43
C PRO A 418 2.35 -14.11 28.78
N MET A 419 2.25 -14.15 27.45
CA MET A 419 1.53 -15.19 26.74
C MET A 419 2.25 -16.54 26.87
N ILE A 420 3.55 -16.61 26.61
CA ILE A 420 4.37 -17.82 26.77
C ILE A 420 4.34 -18.30 28.23
N GLN A 421 4.47 -17.40 29.19
CA GLN A 421 4.40 -17.75 30.61
C GLN A 421 3.09 -18.45 30.97
N ARG A 422 1.96 -17.96 30.44
CA ARG A 422 0.64 -18.60 30.63
C ARG A 422 0.57 -19.99 29.98
N CYS A 423 1.07 -20.16 28.74
CA CYS A 423 1.07 -21.45 28.05
C CYS A 423 1.90 -22.50 28.79
N LEU A 424 3.11 -22.15 29.23
CA LEU A 424 3.97 -23.04 30.00
C LEU A 424 3.31 -23.47 31.30
N ALA A 425 2.73 -22.53 32.06
CA ALA A 425 2.02 -22.81 33.31
C ALA A 425 0.76 -23.68 33.09
N ALA A 426 -0.04 -23.39 32.07
CA ALA A 426 -1.27 -24.11 31.76
C ALA A 426 -1.04 -25.59 31.45
N HIS A 427 0.06 -25.90 30.77
CA HIS A 427 0.39 -27.28 30.37
C HIS A 427 1.42 -27.97 31.30
N GLY A 428 2.03 -27.23 32.24
CA GLY A 428 3.06 -27.72 33.13
C GLY A 428 4.35 -28.10 32.39
N LEU A 429 4.68 -27.36 31.31
CA LEU A 429 5.88 -27.57 30.51
C LEU A 429 7.05 -26.76 31.14
N PRO A 430 8.19 -27.39 31.45
CA PRO A 430 9.37 -26.66 31.91
C PRO A 430 9.87 -25.67 30.82
N PRO A 431 10.25 -24.43 31.18
CA PRO A 431 10.64 -23.41 30.19
C PRO A 431 11.78 -23.84 29.25
N HIS A 432 12.78 -24.61 29.76
CA HIS A 432 13.90 -25.10 28.97
C HIS A 432 13.50 -26.11 27.86
N CYS A 433 12.27 -26.62 27.88
CA CYS A 433 11.71 -27.48 26.82
C CYS A 433 11.14 -26.68 25.65
N LEU A 434 11.13 -25.33 25.70
CA LEU A 434 10.66 -24.43 24.66
C LEU A 434 11.80 -23.57 24.13
N GLU A 435 11.89 -23.44 22.82
CA GLU A 435 12.75 -22.48 22.11
C GLU A 435 11.90 -21.63 21.17
N VAL A 436 12.16 -20.33 21.12
CA VAL A 436 11.49 -19.38 20.23
C VAL A 436 12.43 -19.05 19.08
N GLU A 437 11.98 -19.24 17.84
CA GLU A 437 12.72 -18.90 16.63
C GLU A 437 12.29 -17.54 16.12
N VAL A 438 13.25 -16.65 15.86
CA VAL A 438 13.02 -15.29 15.38
C VAL A 438 13.93 -15.01 14.18
N THR A 439 13.41 -14.37 13.14
CA THR A 439 14.22 -13.98 11.98
C THR A 439 15.03 -12.71 12.25
N GLU A 440 16.07 -12.45 11.44
CA GLU A 440 16.86 -11.21 11.49
C GLU A 440 16.01 -9.94 11.41
N GLY A 441 14.85 -10.00 10.72
CA GLY A 441 13.90 -8.91 10.55
C GLY A 441 13.35 -8.31 11.85
N VAL A 442 13.46 -9.03 12.96
CA VAL A 442 13.11 -8.54 14.31
C VAL A 442 13.87 -7.26 14.67
N MET A 443 15.11 -7.11 14.17
CA MET A 443 15.96 -5.96 14.47
C MET A 443 15.68 -4.72 13.59
N LEU A 444 14.86 -4.85 12.57
CA LEU A 444 14.45 -3.73 11.70
C LEU A 444 13.43 -2.79 12.37
N GLY A 445 12.90 -3.19 13.54
CA GLY A 445 11.92 -2.47 14.32
C GLY A 445 12.49 -1.62 15.45
N ASP A 446 11.76 -1.61 16.60
CA ASP A 446 12.22 -1.09 17.87
C ASP A 446 13.19 -2.10 18.50
N THR A 447 14.46 -1.87 18.24
CA THR A 447 15.53 -2.78 18.67
C THR A 447 15.60 -2.94 20.20
N GLU A 448 15.33 -1.87 20.97
CA GLU A 448 15.38 -1.93 22.43
C GLU A 448 14.24 -2.76 23.01
N ALA A 449 13.02 -2.56 22.48
CA ALA A 449 11.86 -3.36 22.90
C ALA A 449 12.01 -4.84 22.50
N ALA A 450 12.56 -5.12 21.32
CA ALA A 450 12.86 -6.49 20.88
C ALA A 450 13.89 -7.15 21.80
N MET A 451 15.01 -6.48 22.10
CA MET A 451 16.05 -6.97 23.00
C MET A 451 15.50 -7.23 24.41
N ALA A 452 14.65 -6.34 24.93
CA ALA A 452 14.01 -6.52 26.23
C ALA A 452 13.07 -7.75 26.25
N THR A 453 12.29 -7.95 25.17
CA THR A 453 11.39 -9.10 25.02
C THR A 453 12.18 -10.41 24.96
N LEU A 454 13.23 -10.50 24.14
CA LEU A 454 14.08 -11.69 24.04
C LEU A 454 14.83 -11.96 25.35
N GLY A 455 15.33 -10.92 26.03
CA GLY A 455 15.91 -11.02 27.35
C GLY A 455 14.95 -11.61 28.38
N GLY A 456 13.71 -11.13 28.41
CA GLY A 456 12.65 -11.65 29.30
C GLY A 456 12.31 -13.13 29.05
N LEU A 457 12.39 -13.61 27.81
CA LEU A 457 12.23 -15.04 27.50
C LEU A 457 13.37 -15.88 28.11
N ARG A 458 14.62 -15.43 27.96
CA ARG A 458 15.80 -16.12 28.53
C ARG A 458 15.78 -16.10 30.04
N ASP A 459 15.37 -15.01 30.67
CA ASP A 459 15.24 -14.91 32.14
C ASP A 459 14.22 -15.91 32.70
N MET A 460 13.19 -16.27 31.88
CA MET A 460 12.27 -17.38 32.22
C MET A 460 12.87 -18.77 32.00
N GLY A 461 14.00 -18.89 31.33
CA GLY A 461 14.62 -20.17 30.96
C GLY A 461 14.13 -20.72 29.60
N VAL A 462 13.37 -19.93 28.80
CA VAL A 462 13.04 -20.24 27.42
C VAL A 462 14.23 -19.91 26.54
N LYS A 463 14.57 -20.80 25.61
CA LYS A 463 15.67 -20.58 24.65
C LYS A 463 15.24 -19.72 23.49
N VAL A 464 16.20 -19.04 22.86
CA VAL A 464 15.97 -18.19 21.69
C VAL A 464 16.93 -18.60 20.58
N ALA A 465 16.40 -18.86 19.38
CA ALA A 465 17.17 -19.11 18.16
C ALA A 465 16.99 -17.96 17.16
N LEU A 466 18.06 -17.60 16.49
CA LEU A 466 18.05 -16.67 15.35
C LEU A 466 17.96 -17.49 14.07
N ASP A 467 16.87 -17.27 13.32
CA ASP A 467 16.52 -18.00 12.10
C ASP A 467 16.91 -17.27 10.82
N ASP A 468 17.02 -18.00 9.69
CA ASP A 468 17.35 -17.51 8.34
C ASP A 468 18.66 -16.69 8.29
N PHE A 469 19.67 -17.01 9.12
CA PHE A 469 20.87 -16.20 9.23
C PHE A 469 21.72 -16.22 7.95
N GLY A 470 22.05 -15.00 7.48
CA GLY A 470 22.88 -14.76 6.31
C GLY A 470 22.13 -14.33 5.07
N THR A 471 20.79 -14.31 5.09
CA THR A 471 19.96 -13.85 3.95
C THR A 471 19.64 -12.35 4.02
N GLY A 472 19.86 -11.69 5.17
CA GLY A 472 19.51 -10.32 5.47
C GLY A 472 20.69 -9.40 5.78
N TYR A 473 20.37 -8.20 6.28
CA TYR A 473 21.35 -7.18 6.71
C TYR A 473 21.82 -7.41 8.15
N SER A 474 22.36 -8.57 8.48
CA SER A 474 22.90 -8.80 9.82
C SER A 474 24.13 -7.95 10.09
N SER A 475 23.97 -6.94 10.93
CA SER A 475 25.14 -6.31 11.55
C SER A 475 25.68 -7.23 12.64
N LEU A 476 26.89 -7.76 12.46
CA LEU A 476 27.60 -8.54 13.48
C LEU A 476 27.64 -7.85 14.86
N ALA A 477 27.58 -6.51 14.88
CA ALA A 477 27.54 -5.73 16.10
C ALA A 477 26.24 -5.96 16.92
N TYR A 478 25.12 -6.29 16.25
CA TYR A 478 23.89 -6.63 16.96
C TYR A 478 23.90 -8.08 17.45
N LEU A 479 24.40 -9.01 16.66
CA LEU A 479 24.47 -10.42 17.04
C LEU A 479 25.22 -10.62 18.37
N THR A 480 26.33 -9.90 18.57
CA THR A 480 27.11 -9.99 19.84
C THR A 480 26.36 -9.50 21.08
N ARG A 481 25.24 -8.77 20.89
CA ARG A 481 24.42 -8.22 21.99
C ARG A 481 23.07 -8.90 22.11
N MET A 482 22.66 -9.67 21.09
CA MET A 482 21.36 -10.37 21.11
C MET A 482 21.37 -11.48 22.14
N PRO A 483 20.33 -11.59 22.98
CA PRO A 483 20.17 -12.67 23.93
C PRO A 483 19.66 -13.94 23.24
N VAL A 484 20.49 -14.55 22.39
CA VAL A 484 20.19 -15.78 21.66
C VAL A 484 21.03 -16.93 22.15
N ASP A 485 20.57 -18.15 21.96
CA ASP A 485 21.23 -19.40 22.39
C ASP A 485 21.66 -20.23 21.17
N ARG A 486 21.04 -19.99 20.02
CA ARG A 486 21.24 -20.77 18.79
C ARG A 486 21.19 -19.87 17.56
N LEU A 487 21.92 -20.32 16.53
CA LEU A 487 21.91 -19.74 15.21
C LEU A 487 21.52 -20.82 14.19
N LYS A 488 20.53 -20.55 13.31
CA LYS A 488 20.12 -21.44 12.24
C LYS A 488 20.70 -20.94 10.92
N VAL A 489 21.42 -21.80 10.22
CA VAL A 489 22.01 -21.50 8.90
C VAL A 489 20.96 -21.78 7.84
N ASP A 490 20.63 -20.78 7.04
CA ASP A 490 19.60 -20.89 6.01
C ASP A 490 19.93 -21.97 4.98
N ARG A 491 18.87 -22.65 4.52
CA ARG A 491 18.93 -23.74 3.55
C ARG A 491 19.63 -23.37 2.24
N ALA A 492 19.55 -22.11 1.78
CA ALA A 492 20.15 -21.71 0.51
C ALA A 492 21.68 -21.92 0.52
N PHE A 493 22.34 -21.62 1.65
CA PHE A 493 23.77 -21.87 1.80
C PHE A 493 24.10 -23.36 1.93
N VAL A 494 23.28 -24.12 2.67
CA VAL A 494 23.46 -25.56 2.88
C VAL A 494 23.26 -26.34 1.58
N GLN A 495 22.29 -25.97 0.76
CA GLN A 495 22.05 -26.63 -0.52
C GLN A 495 23.18 -26.39 -1.53
N ALA A 496 23.74 -25.17 -1.55
CA ALA A 496 24.81 -24.83 -2.48
C ALA A 496 26.22 -25.25 -2.01
N MET A 497 26.42 -25.59 -0.73
CA MET A 497 27.77 -25.76 -0.13
C MET A 497 28.64 -26.84 -0.73
N LEU A 498 28.07 -27.82 -1.43
CA LEU A 498 28.85 -28.89 -2.08
C LEU A 498 29.30 -28.53 -3.50
N GLU A 499 28.63 -27.58 -4.14
CA GLU A 499 28.85 -27.18 -5.54
C GLU A 499 29.52 -25.81 -5.62
N ASP A 500 29.41 -24.97 -4.59
CA ASP A 500 29.95 -23.61 -4.52
C ASP A 500 30.87 -23.42 -3.31
N ASP A 501 32.16 -23.22 -3.58
CA ASP A 501 33.17 -22.97 -2.56
C ASP A 501 32.89 -21.72 -1.71
N ARG A 502 32.21 -20.71 -2.27
CA ARG A 502 31.81 -19.50 -1.53
C ARG A 502 30.73 -19.81 -0.50
N SER A 503 29.70 -20.53 -0.89
CA SER A 503 28.63 -20.99 0.02
C SER A 503 29.21 -21.87 1.12
N ARG A 504 30.14 -22.76 0.81
CA ARG A 504 30.85 -23.58 1.79
C ARG A 504 31.66 -22.73 2.76
N ALA A 505 32.39 -21.73 2.28
CA ALA A 505 33.15 -20.80 3.12
C ALA A 505 32.23 -19.98 4.03
N VAL A 506 31.07 -19.54 3.56
CA VAL A 506 30.05 -18.84 4.36
C VAL A 506 29.52 -19.74 5.48
N VAL A 507 29.10 -20.97 5.18
CA VAL A 507 28.64 -21.94 6.19
C VAL A 507 29.72 -22.18 7.26
N SER A 508 30.97 -22.40 6.84
CA SER A 508 32.11 -22.59 7.76
C SER A 508 32.34 -21.36 8.64
N ALA A 509 32.29 -20.17 8.08
CA ALA A 509 32.47 -18.92 8.82
C ALA A 509 31.33 -18.69 9.84
N ILE A 510 30.09 -18.98 9.48
CA ILE A 510 28.93 -18.85 10.37
C ILE A 510 29.05 -19.80 11.55
N ILE A 511 29.39 -21.07 11.31
CA ILE A 511 29.58 -22.07 12.39
C ILE A 511 30.71 -21.62 13.35
N ALA A 512 31.87 -21.24 12.80
CA ALA A 512 33.00 -20.81 13.62
C ALA A 512 32.67 -19.55 14.45
N MET A 513 31.98 -18.59 13.85
CA MET A 513 31.55 -17.37 14.53
C MET A 513 30.53 -17.67 15.65
N ALA A 514 29.54 -18.48 15.38
CA ALA A 514 28.52 -18.84 16.36
C ALA A 514 29.17 -19.54 17.59
N HIS A 515 30.07 -20.50 17.38
CA HIS A 515 30.80 -21.17 18.45
C HIS A 515 31.70 -20.21 19.23
N ALA A 516 32.37 -19.26 18.57
CA ALA A 516 33.14 -18.22 19.23
C ALA A 516 32.30 -17.31 20.13
N LEU A 517 30.99 -17.17 19.83
CA LEU A 517 30.02 -16.45 20.65
C LEU A 517 29.31 -17.34 21.68
N GLY A 518 29.66 -18.62 21.77
CA GLY A 518 29.05 -19.59 22.70
C GLY A 518 27.63 -20.04 22.26
N LEU A 519 27.28 -19.85 21.00
CA LEU A 519 25.99 -20.25 20.42
C LEU A 519 26.08 -21.66 19.82
N ARG A 520 24.96 -22.38 19.84
CA ARG A 520 24.80 -23.62 19.05
C ARG A 520 24.40 -23.32 17.63
N VAL A 521 24.65 -24.26 16.72
CA VAL A 521 24.32 -24.08 15.30
C VAL A 521 23.46 -25.23 14.79
N THR A 522 22.34 -24.87 14.16
CA THR A 522 21.50 -25.80 13.38
C THR A 522 21.61 -25.45 11.90
N ALA A 523 21.98 -26.42 11.05
CA ALA A 523 21.96 -26.23 9.60
C ALA A 523 20.65 -26.77 9.02
N GLU A 524 19.99 -25.93 8.21
CA GLU A 524 18.69 -26.24 7.62
C GLU A 524 18.77 -26.77 6.19
N GLY A 525 17.71 -27.45 5.75
CA GLY A 525 17.58 -27.90 4.36
C GLY A 525 18.57 -28.98 3.94
N VAL A 526 19.04 -29.80 4.89
CA VAL A 526 19.91 -30.94 4.61
C VAL A 526 19.10 -32.02 3.89
N GLU A 527 19.46 -32.32 2.66
CA GLU A 527 18.74 -33.28 1.79
C GLU A 527 19.55 -34.54 1.46
N THR A 528 20.89 -34.50 1.64
CA THR A 528 21.79 -35.58 1.27
C THR A 528 22.74 -35.97 2.39
N GLN A 529 23.20 -37.23 2.37
CA GLN A 529 24.23 -37.74 3.28
C GLN A 529 25.53 -36.92 3.14
N ALA A 530 25.90 -36.52 1.91
CA ALA A 530 27.13 -35.76 1.68
C ALA A 530 27.09 -34.37 2.35
N GLN A 531 25.93 -33.70 2.37
CA GLN A 531 25.75 -32.45 3.12
C GLN A 531 25.90 -32.68 4.64
N ALA A 532 25.26 -33.73 5.17
CA ALA A 532 25.36 -34.08 6.58
C ALA A 532 26.80 -34.38 6.99
N ASP A 533 27.57 -35.10 6.17
CA ASP A 533 28.97 -35.41 6.41
C ASP A 533 29.88 -34.18 6.35
N ALA A 534 29.61 -33.27 5.38
CA ALA A 534 30.33 -32.01 5.30
C ALA A 534 30.06 -31.10 6.53
N LEU A 535 28.79 -31.00 6.98
CA LEU A 535 28.43 -30.25 8.17
C LEU A 535 29.04 -30.85 9.44
N ARG A 536 29.10 -32.19 9.54
CA ARG A 536 29.80 -32.90 10.64
C ARG A 536 31.28 -32.56 10.65
N ALA A 537 31.96 -32.52 9.49
CA ALA A 537 33.36 -32.13 9.37
C ALA A 537 33.61 -30.66 9.78
N LEU A 538 32.61 -29.80 9.66
CA LEU A 538 32.63 -28.41 10.13
C LEU A 538 32.24 -28.25 11.60
N ASN A 539 31.97 -29.34 12.32
CA ASN A 539 31.51 -29.39 13.71
C ASN A 539 30.13 -28.67 13.92
N CYS A 540 29.24 -28.73 12.96
CA CYS A 540 27.87 -28.26 13.16
C CYS A 540 27.18 -29.10 14.24
N ASP A 541 26.41 -28.48 15.14
CA ASP A 541 25.80 -29.18 16.28
C ASP A 541 24.59 -30.00 15.89
N GLU A 542 23.65 -29.38 15.18
CA GLU A 542 22.40 -30.00 14.77
C GLU A 542 22.12 -29.76 13.28
N ILE A 543 21.32 -30.65 12.72
CA ILE A 543 20.81 -30.52 11.34
C ILE A 543 19.31 -30.75 11.27
N GLN A 544 18.69 -30.10 10.30
CA GLN A 544 17.31 -30.27 9.93
C GLN A 544 17.18 -30.42 8.41
N GLY A 545 16.37 -31.37 7.95
CA GLY A 545 16.12 -31.52 6.53
C GLY A 545 15.52 -32.87 6.16
N TYR A 546 15.15 -33.00 4.89
CA TYR A 546 14.50 -34.19 4.37
C TYR A 546 15.40 -35.43 4.30
N TRP A 547 16.70 -35.22 4.44
CA TRP A 547 17.62 -36.34 4.59
C TRP A 547 17.30 -37.17 5.83
N PHE A 548 17.00 -36.53 6.97
CA PHE A 548 16.64 -37.25 8.18
C PHE A 548 15.16 -37.53 8.25
N SER A 549 14.31 -36.47 8.19
CA SER A 549 12.86 -36.63 8.25
C SER A 549 12.13 -35.45 7.61
N ARG A 550 11.03 -35.74 6.95
CA ARG A 550 10.01 -34.73 6.64
C ARG A 550 9.25 -34.34 7.91
N PRO A 551 8.52 -33.20 7.92
CA PRO A 551 7.62 -32.89 9.02
C PRO A 551 6.63 -34.04 9.29
N LEU A 552 6.53 -34.44 10.56
CA LEU A 552 5.74 -35.57 11.02
C LEU A 552 4.48 -35.10 11.74
N ALA A 553 3.37 -35.81 11.56
CA ALA A 553 2.21 -35.69 12.44
C ALA A 553 2.56 -36.27 13.83
N VAL A 554 1.86 -35.82 14.87
CA VAL A 554 2.14 -36.18 16.28
C VAL A 554 2.28 -37.69 16.51
N PRO A 555 1.43 -38.59 15.95
CA PRO A 555 1.60 -40.05 16.16
C PRO A 555 2.91 -40.59 15.57
N ALA A 556 3.32 -40.09 14.40
CA ALA A 556 4.55 -40.52 13.74
C ALA A 556 5.81 -39.98 14.47
N LEU A 557 5.75 -38.74 14.96
CA LEU A 557 6.80 -38.16 15.81
C LEU A 557 6.97 -38.99 17.08
N GLU A 558 5.88 -39.33 17.75
CA GLU A 558 5.91 -40.15 18.97
C GLU A 558 6.59 -41.49 18.74
N ALA A 559 6.25 -42.18 17.61
CA ALA A 559 6.94 -43.41 17.25
C ALA A 559 8.45 -43.24 17.00
N ALA A 560 8.86 -42.10 16.41
CA ALA A 560 10.25 -41.80 16.17
C ALA A 560 11.05 -41.45 17.45
N LEU A 561 10.39 -41.05 18.54
CA LEU A 561 11.02 -40.71 19.83
C LEU A 561 11.17 -41.90 20.79
N VAL A 562 10.45 -43.00 20.51
CA VAL A 562 10.61 -44.25 21.29
C VAL A 562 11.91 -44.93 20.83
N PRO A 563 12.89 -45.18 21.71
CA PRO A 563 14.08 -45.96 21.35
C PRO A 563 13.68 -47.33 20.84
N LEU A 564 14.31 -47.81 19.75
CA LEU A 564 14.17 -49.19 19.25
C LEU A 564 14.70 -50.17 20.29
#